data_ce6717e191534c75aa3d991b89815d92
#
_entry.id   ce6717e191534c75aa3d991b89815d92
#
_cell.length_a   1.000
_cell.length_b   1.000
_cell.length_c   1.000
_cell.angle_alpha   90.00
_cell.angle_beta   90.00
_cell.angle_gamma   90.00
#
_symmetry.space_group_name_H-M   'P 1'
#
loop_
_entity.id
_entity.type
_entity.pdbx_description
1 polymer ?
#
loop_
_entity_poly.entity_id
_entity_poly.type
_entity_poly.pdbx_seq_one_letter_code
_entity_poly.pdbx_strand_id
1 'polypeptide(L)'
;QRRVVGIAAGVVAFVAIAAVVVMGFFVFGRLIGVFSGVLWPLAAAGILALILRPVVDTLQARLALRRVTAVILLYGTFVLALGGLLVLITPPLVGQILDFIAFLPTIWGDALAYVKVHYPDWVTLAERQLESPAVRRMAEALTAEAQGLLSQALPSLKAAGLGALGLFGFVTNVAIIPIYLFFLLLSNAEPTEKLGKHLPFLSSGVREDVVFLVREFIAIVVSFFRGQLLIGLIMGALLAVGFSVVGLRFGLFIGLTLGILNIVPYLGTIIGLSVALPLAFLQPSGGWALVGLVLAVFCVVQLIEGWILTPKIMGDRTGLHPVTIIVAIFFWGTAFSGVLGMILAIPLTAFFVTAWRLARRKYFTPVA
;
A
#
# COMPACT_ATOMS: atom_id res chain seq x y z
N GLN A 1 -16.66 -31.76 -42.58
CA GLN A 1 -15.22 -31.82 -42.28
C GLN A 1 -14.56 -30.42 -42.29
N ARG A 2 -14.73 -29.56 -43.32
CA ARG A 2 -14.11 -28.22 -43.39
C ARG A 2 -14.51 -27.30 -42.22
N ARG A 3 -15.75 -27.33 -41.71
CA ARG A 3 -16.19 -26.54 -40.57
C ARG A 3 -15.57 -27.00 -39.23
N VAL A 4 -15.41 -28.30 -39.05
CA VAL A 4 -14.78 -28.87 -37.85
C VAL A 4 -13.28 -28.52 -37.80
N VAL A 5 -12.60 -28.59 -38.95
CA VAL A 5 -11.18 -28.19 -39.05
C VAL A 5 -11.00 -26.70 -38.80
N GLY A 6 -11.93 -25.85 -39.27
CA GLY A 6 -11.90 -24.39 -38.99
C GLY A 6 -12.11 -24.07 -37.53
N ILE A 7 -13.02 -24.73 -36.82
CA ILE A 7 -13.24 -24.56 -35.40
C ILE A 7 -12.01 -25.04 -34.60
N ALA A 8 -11.45 -26.20 -34.95
CA ALA A 8 -10.25 -26.73 -34.30
C ALA A 8 -9.04 -25.77 -34.46
N ALA A 9 -8.84 -25.24 -35.69
CA ALA A 9 -7.78 -24.26 -35.95
C ALA A 9 -7.99 -22.95 -35.16
N GLY A 10 -9.24 -22.48 -35.02
CA GLY A 10 -9.59 -21.31 -34.21
C GLY A 10 -9.32 -21.52 -32.74
N VAL A 11 -9.65 -22.67 -32.17
CA VAL A 11 -9.37 -23.03 -30.77
C VAL A 11 -7.87 -23.13 -30.54
N VAL A 12 -7.11 -23.77 -31.45
CA VAL A 12 -5.64 -23.86 -31.33
C VAL A 12 -5.00 -22.47 -31.39
N ALA A 13 -5.45 -21.61 -32.31
CA ALA A 13 -4.97 -20.23 -32.41
C ALA A 13 -5.27 -19.43 -31.12
N PHE A 14 -6.48 -19.57 -30.57
CA PHE A 14 -6.87 -18.92 -29.32
C PHE A 14 -6.02 -19.39 -28.14
N VAL A 15 -5.80 -20.70 -28.00
CA VAL A 15 -4.94 -21.27 -26.94
C VAL A 15 -3.50 -20.82 -27.12
N ALA A 16 -2.98 -20.77 -28.34
CA ALA A 16 -1.63 -20.28 -28.60
C ALA A 16 -1.47 -18.80 -28.22
N ILE A 17 -2.43 -17.94 -28.60
CA ILE A 17 -2.43 -16.52 -28.22
C ILE A 17 -2.52 -16.38 -26.71
N ALA A 18 -3.41 -17.11 -26.03
CA ALA A 18 -3.53 -17.10 -24.60
C ALA A 18 -2.23 -17.53 -23.90
N ALA A 19 -1.57 -18.58 -24.39
CA ALA A 19 -0.29 -19.06 -23.88
C ALA A 19 0.82 -18.00 -24.04
N VAL A 20 0.91 -17.33 -25.20
CA VAL A 20 1.87 -16.24 -25.45
C VAL A 20 1.61 -15.07 -24.50
N VAL A 21 0.36 -14.69 -24.30
CA VAL A 21 -0.03 -13.61 -23.35
C VAL A 21 0.36 -13.98 -21.92
N VAL A 22 0.03 -15.19 -21.46
CA VAL A 22 0.40 -15.68 -20.12
C VAL A 22 1.91 -15.75 -19.95
N MET A 23 2.64 -16.26 -20.95
CA MET A 23 4.10 -16.28 -20.93
C MET A 23 4.68 -14.87 -20.89
N GLY A 24 4.14 -13.94 -21.67
CA GLY A 24 4.51 -12.52 -21.63
C GLY A 24 4.33 -11.89 -20.24
N PHE A 25 3.20 -12.15 -19.59
CA PHE A 25 2.96 -11.72 -18.21
C PHE A 25 3.95 -12.34 -17.21
N PHE A 26 4.25 -13.62 -17.36
CA PHE A 26 5.21 -14.31 -16.50
C PHE A 26 6.63 -13.74 -16.64
N VAL A 27 7.10 -13.56 -17.89
CA VAL A 27 8.42 -12.96 -18.18
C VAL A 27 8.48 -11.52 -17.68
N PHE A 28 7.43 -10.73 -17.89
CA PHE A 28 7.34 -9.36 -17.41
C PHE A 28 7.37 -9.29 -15.86
N GLY A 29 6.63 -10.18 -15.19
CA GLY A 29 6.67 -10.28 -13.71
C GLY A 29 8.06 -10.67 -13.19
N ARG A 30 8.75 -11.59 -13.87
CA ARG A 30 10.14 -11.95 -13.56
C ARG A 30 11.10 -10.77 -13.72
N LEU A 31 10.97 -10.02 -14.82
CA LEU A 31 11.78 -8.83 -15.06
C LEU A 31 11.54 -7.76 -14.01
N ILE A 32 10.27 -7.47 -13.67
CA ILE A 32 9.95 -6.54 -12.57
C ILE A 32 10.56 -7.04 -11.25
N GLY A 33 10.49 -8.34 -10.96
CA GLY A 33 11.09 -8.91 -9.75
C GLY A 33 12.60 -8.69 -9.67
N VAL A 34 13.33 -8.92 -10.77
CA VAL A 34 14.79 -8.70 -10.83
C VAL A 34 15.14 -7.23 -10.67
N PHE A 35 14.39 -6.32 -11.29
CA PHE A 35 14.64 -4.88 -11.24
C PHE A 35 13.89 -4.16 -10.12
N SER A 36 13.20 -4.87 -9.24
CA SER A 36 12.37 -4.29 -8.17
C SER A 36 13.13 -3.31 -7.28
N GLY A 37 14.40 -3.61 -6.97
CA GLY A 37 15.26 -2.74 -6.18
C GLY A 37 15.52 -1.35 -6.79
N VAL A 38 15.39 -1.21 -8.11
CA VAL A 38 15.55 0.07 -8.82
C VAL A 38 14.20 0.66 -9.19
N LEU A 39 13.29 -0.18 -9.68
CA LEU A 39 11.97 0.27 -10.17
C LEU A 39 11.08 0.79 -9.05
N TRP A 40 11.15 0.19 -7.88
CA TRP A 40 10.33 0.61 -6.76
C TRP A 40 10.68 2.01 -6.23
N PRO A 41 11.95 2.31 -5.89
CA PRO A 41 12.33 3.67 -5.50
C PRO A 41 12.04 4.70 -6.60
N LEU A 42 12.25 4.34 -7.87
CA LEU A 42 11.94 5.21 -9.00
C LEU A 42 10.44 5.49 -9.14
N ALA A 43 9.60 4.47 -9.02
CA ALA A 43 8.14 4.61 -9.05
C ALA A 43 7.63 5.47 -7.87
N ALA A 44 8.13 5.21 -6.66
CA ALA A 44 7.78 5.99 -5.47
C ALA A 44 8.20 7.47 -5.63
N ALA A 45 9.45 7.71 -6.08
CA ALA A 45 9.92 9.06 -6.37
C ALA A 45 9.11 9.74 -7.48
N GLY A 46 8.73 8.99 -8.52
CA GLY A 46 7.87 9.48 -9.61
C GLY A 46 6.51 9.93 -9.12
N ILE A 47 5.85 9.12 -8.29
CA ILE A 47 4.56 9.44 -7.68
C ILE A 47 4.69 10.69 -6.79
N LEU A 48 5.71 10.75 -5.92
CA LEU A 48 5.97 11.92 -5.07
C LEU A 48 6.28 13.16 -5.90
N ALA A 49 7.06 13.05 -6.98
CA ALA A 49 7.34 14.15 -7.88
C ALA A 49 6.07 14.71 -8.52
N LEU A 50 5.18 13.85 -8.99
CA LEU A 50 3.89 14.24 -9.56
C LEU A 50 2.97 14.93 -8.53
N ILE A 51 2.99 14.48 -7.27
CA ILE A 51 2.23 15.08 -6.18
C ILE A 51 2.78 16.47 -5.81
N LEU A 52 4.12 16.60 -5.75
CA LEU A 52 4.79 17.81 -5.30
C LEU A 52 4.99 18.85 -6.42
N ARG A 53 4.92 18.44 -7.68
CA ARG A 53 5.09 19.34 -8.86
C ARG A 53 4.21 20.59 -8.80
N PRO A 54 2.88 20.54 -8.56
CA PRO A 54 2.05 21.74 -8.49
C PRO A 54 2.46 22.67 -7.35
N VAL A 55 3.05 22.13 -6.28
CA VAL A 55 3.60 22.95 -5.17
C VAL A 55 4.84 23.69 -5.62
N VAL A 56 5.75 23.03 -6.36
CA VAL A 56 6.93 23.68 -6.98
C VAL A 56 6.50 24.78 -7.94
N ASP A 57 5.55 24.49 -8.80
CA ASP A 57 5.06 25.45 -9.81
C ASP A 57 4.39 26.67 -9.14
N THR A 58 3.63 26.47 -8.07
CA THR A 58 3.04 27.53 -7.26
C THR A 58 4.11 28.38 -6.56
N LEU A 59 5.15 27.73 -6.04
CA LEU A 59 6.27 28.39 -5.36
C LEU A 59 7.06 29.25 -6.34
N GLN A 60 7.31 28.74 -7.56
CA GLN A 60 7.92 29.48 -8.65
C GLN A 60 7.09 30.73 -9.01
N ALA A 61 5.76 30.56 -9.19
CA ALA A 61 4.89 31.66 -9.59
C ALA A 61 4.77 32.75 -8.50
N ARG A 62 4.66 32.35 -7.23
CA ARG A 62 4.47 33.30 -6.12
C ARG A 62 5.74 34.02 -5.70
N LEU A 63 6.88 33.35 -5.73
CA LEU A 63 8.16 33.90 -5.25
C LEU A 63 9.09 34.33 -6.40
N ALA A 64 8.64 34.24 -7.65
CA ALA A 64 9.42 34.54 -8.86
C ALA A 64 10.81 33.84 -8.87
N LEU A 65 10.88 32.61 -8.35
CA LEU A 65 12.10 31.85 -8.23
C LEU A 65 12.42 31.08 -9.51
N ARG A 66 13.69 30.81 -9.77
CA ARG A 66 14.09 29.81 -10.76
C ARG A 66 13.67 28.42 -10.28
N ARG A 67 13.32 27.50 -11.21
CA ARG A 67 12.86 26.15 -10.86
C ARG A 67 13.81 25.42 -9.91
N VAL A 68 15.10 25.48 -10.18
CA VAL A 68 16.13 24.87 -9.32
C VAL A 68 16.01 25.36 -7.88
N THR A 69 15.88 26.69 -7.68
CA THR A 69 15.75 27.29 -6.35
C THR A 69 14.45 26.88 -5.66
N ALA A 70 13.33 26.85 -6.40
CA ALA A 70 12.05 26.42 -5.86
C ALA A 70 12.07 24.92 -5.44
N VAL A 71 12.71 24.07 -6.25
CA VAL A 71 12.89 22.65 -5.92
C VAL A 71 13.78 22.47 -4.70
N ILE A 72 14.91 23.17 -4.63
CA ILE A 72 15.83 23.10 -3.46
C ILE A 72 15.10 23.57 -2.20
N LEU A 73 14.37 24.67 -2.27
CA LEU A 73 13.64 25.19 -1.12
C LEU A 73 12.55 24.22 -0.64
N LEU A 74 11.70 23.75 -1.56
CA LEU A 74 10.65 22.79 -1.22
C LEU A 74 11.22 21.48 -0.71
N TYR A 75 12.23 20.96 -1.42
CA TYR A 75 12.88 19.71 -1.06
C TYR A 75 13.61 19.82 0.29
N GLY A 76 14.39 20.88 0.49
CA GLY A 76 15.08 21.14 1.76
C GLY A 76 14.09 21.28 2.91
N THR A 77 13.02 22.04 2.73
CA THR A 77 11.96 22.18 3.74
C THR A 77 11.28 20.85 4.03
N PHE A 78 10.95 20.07 2.99
CA PHE A 78 10.32 18.75 3.15
C PHE A 78 11.25 17.77 3.89
N VAL A 79 12.52 17.70 3.50
CA VAL A 79 13.51 16.82 4.15
C VAL A 79 13.75 17.24 5.60
N LEU A 80 13.88 18.55 5.87
CA LEU A 80 14.04 19.07 7.23
C LEU A 80 12.79 18.83 8.08
N ALA A 81 11.60 19.07 7.54
CA ALA A 81 10.35 18.82 8.25
C ALA A 81 10.14 17.32 8.53
N LEU A 82 10.38 16.47 7.53
CA LEU A 82 10.28 15.02 7.69
C LEU A 82 11.35 14.50 8.64
N GLY A 83 12.58 14.97 8.50
CA GLY A 83 13.70 14.60 9.39
C GLY A 83 13.43 15.04 10.83
N GLY A 84 12.98 16.27 11.04
CA GLY A 84 12.58 16.77 12.37
C GLY A 84 11.41 15.97 12.95
N LEU A 85 10.40 15.67 12.14
CA LEU A 85 9.26 14.82 12.56
C LEU A 85 9.72 13.41 12.95
N LEU A 86 10.61 12.81 12.15
CA LEU A 86 11.17 11.49 12.47
C LEU A 86 11.98 11.52 13.76
N VAL A 87 12.83 12.50 13.95
CA VAL A 87 13.61 12.65 15.20
C VAL A 87 12.69 12.82 16.41
N LEU A 88 11.57 13.55 16.27
CA LEU A 88 10.62 13.78 17.35
C LEU A 88 9.76 12.53 17.65
N ILE A 89 9.31 11.84 16.61
CA ILE A 89 8.36 10.72 16.75
C ILE A 89 9.09 9.38 16.95
N THR A 90 10.29 9.20 16.35
CA THR A 90 10.99 7.91 16.41
C THR A 90 11.29 7.42 17.83
N PRO A 91 11.81 8.23 18.78
CA PRO A 91 12.09 7.73 20.14
C PRO A 91 10.85 7.16 20.84
N PRO A 92 9.72 7.87 20.92
CA PRO A 92 8.53 7.33 21.57
C PRO A 92 7.91 6.16 20.80
N LEU A 93 8.01 6.15 19.46
CA LEU A 93 7.53 5.02 18.66
C LEU A 93 8.39 3.78 18.84
N VAL A 94 9.71 3.92 18.78
CA VAL A 94 10.63 2.80 18.98
C VAL A 94 10.46 2.21 20.39
N GLY A 95 10.33 3.06 21.41
CA GLY A 95 9.99 2.61 22.75
C GLY A 95 8.70 1.77 22.76
N GLN A 96 7.61 2.30 22.19
CA GLN A 96 6.34 1.59 22.14
C GLN A 96 6.41 0.29 21.31
N ILE A 97 7.18 0.26 20.21
CA ILE A 97 7.38 -0.96 19.42
C ILE A 97 8.11 -2.03 20.22
N LEU A 98 9.23 -1.65 20.85
CA LEU A 98 10.02 -2.60 21.65
C LEU A 98 9.23 -3.14 22.84
N ASP A 99 8.50 -2.27 23.53
CA ASP A 99 7.60 -2.65 24.63
C ASP A 99 6.45 -3.53 24.14
N PHE A 100 5.88 -3.25 22.97
CA PHE A 100 4.83 -4.07 22.36
C PHE A 100 5.36 -5.48 22.04
N ILE A 101 6.53 -5.55 21.41
CA ILE A 101 7.17 -6.85 21.09
C ILE A 101 7.46 -7.64 22.38
N ALA A 102 7.96 -6.97 23.42
CA ALA A 102 8.22 -7.60 24.70
C ALA A 102 6.94 -8.06 25.42
N PHE A 103 5.82 -7.37 25.15
CA PHE A 103 4.52 -7.69 25.73
C PHE A 103 3.74 -8.78 24.99
N LEU A 104 4.08 -9.06 23.71
CA LEU A 104 3.39 -10.09 22.91
C LEU A 104 3.34 -11.48 23.56
N PRO A 105 4.44 -12.02 24.15
CA PRO A 105 4.39 -13.31 24.84
C PRO A 105 3.42 -13.32 26.03
N THR A 106 3.32 -12.20 26.75
CA THR A 106 2.40 -12.03 27.88
C THR A 106 0.95 -12.06 27.40
N ILE A 107 0.62 -11.28 26.35
CA ILE A 107 -0.72 -11.29 25.74
C ILE A 107 -1.11 -12.70 25.31
N TRP A 108 -0.18 -13.43 24.68
CA TRP A 108 -0.44 -14.79 24.24
C TRP A 108 -0.67 -15.74 25.43
N GLY A 109 0.13 -15.62 26.46
CA GLY A 109 -0.03 -16.39 27.71
C GLY A 109 -1.36 -16.14 28.38
N ASP A 110 -1.73 -14.85 28.52
CA ASP A 110 -2.99 -14.42 29.14
C ASP A 110 -4.20 -14.84 28.32
N ALA A 111 -4.12 -14.74 27.00
CA ALA A 111 -5.17 -15.19 26.07
C ALA A 111 -5.40 -16.71 26.21
N LEU A 112 -4.34 -17.50 26.21
CA LEU A 112 -4.41 -18.95 26.41
C LEU A 112 -4.98 -19.30 27.80
N ALA A 113 -4.54 -18.61 28.85
CA ALA A 113 -5.05 -18.81 30.22
C ALA A 113 -6.55 -18.48 30.28
N TYR A 114 -6.98 -17.37 29.70
CA TYR A 114 -8.39 -16.99 29.63
C TYR A 114 -9.25 -18.03 28.90
N VAL A 115 -8.80 -18.49 27.73
CA VAL A 115 -9.51 -19.52 26.94
C VAL A 115 -9.58 -20.84 27.70
N LYS A 116 -8.49 -21.27 28.34
CA LYS A 116 -8.46 -22.50 29.16
C LYS A 116 -9.46 -22.48 30.32
N VAL A 117 -9.62 -21.33 30.94
CA VAL A 117 -10.53 -21.17 32.11
C VAL A 117 -11.99 -21.06 31.66
N HIS A 118 -12.27 -20.31 30.60
CA HIS A 118 -13.65 -19.99 30.24
C HIS A 118 -14.22 -20.90 29.15
N TYR A 119 -13.37 -21.53 28.33
CA TYR A 119 -13.75 -22.37 27.19
C TYR A 119 -12.93 -23.67 27.09
N PRO A 120 -12.95 -24.54 28.12
CA PRO A 120 -12.14 -25.76 28.16
C PRO A 120 -12.41 -26.70 26.97
N ASP A 121 -13.67 -26.73 26.49
CA ASP A 121 -14.05 -27.57 25.34
C ASP A 121 -13.39 -27.10 24.04
N TRP A 122 -13.16 -25.78 23.89
CA TRP A 122 -12.47 -25.22 22.73
C TRP A 122 -10.98 -25.56 22.74
N VAL A 123 -10.39 -25.64 23.92
CA VAL A 123 -8.97 -26.06 24.06
C VAL A 123 -8.79 -27.49 23.62
N THR A 124 -9.68 -28.41 24.04
CA THR A 124 -9.62 -29.81 23.63
C THR A 124 -9.88 -29.98 22.13
N LEU A 125 -10.77 -29.19 21.54
CA LEU A 125 -10.99 -29.14 20.09
C LEU A 125 -9.77 -28.59 19.35
N ALA A 126 -9.17 -27.53 19.84
CA ALA A 126 -7.97 -26.95 19.23
C ALA A 126 -6.77 -27.90 19.32
N GLU A 127 -6.57 -28.58 20.46
CA GLU A 127 -5.51 -29.56 20.62
C GLU A 127 -5.67 -30.74 19.64
N ARG A 128 -6.90 -31.25 19.47
CA ARG A 128 -7.20 -32.28 18.46
C ARG A 128 -6.96 -31.81 17.02
N GLN A 129 -7.26 -30.56 16.73
CA GLN A 129 -7.01 -29.95 15.38
C GLN A 129 -5.51 -29.68 15.15
N LEU A 130 -4.78 -29.29 16.18
CA LEU A 130 -3.32 -29.09 16.13
C LEU A 130 -2.54 -30.38 15.95
N GLU A 131 -3.12 -31.54 16.32
CA GLU A 131 -2.57 -32.85 16.02
C GLU A 131 -2.62 -33.18 14.52
N SER A 132 -3.47 -32.48 13.75
CA SER A 132 -3.52 -32.71 12.31
C SER A 132 -2.22 -32.21 11.63
N PRO A 133 -1.60 -33.03 10.77
CA PRO A 133 -0.31 -32.68 10.14
C PRO A 133 -0.37 -31.41 9.27
N ALA A 134 -1.55 -31.05 8.76
CA ALA A 134 -1.77 -29.87 7.94
C ALA A 134 -1.75 -28.58 8.78
N VAL A 135 -2.46 -28.57 9.91
CA VAL A 135 -2.54 -27.40 10.81
C VAL A 135 -1.20 -27.18 11.51
N ARG A 136 -0.52 -28.25 11.91
CA ARG A 136 0.81 -28.17 12.49
C ARG A 136 1.84 -27.55 11.53
N ARG A 137 1.88 -27.98 10.28
CA ARG A 137 2.76 -27.39 9.25
C ARG A 137 2.44 -25.91 9.02
N MET A 138 1.15 -25.52 9.02
CA MET A 138 0.74 -24.13 8.85
C MET A 138 1.15 -23.28 10.06
N ALA A 139 0.99 -23.79 11.27
CA ALA A 139 1.45 -23.11 12.49
C ALA A 139 2.97 -22.97 12.54
N GLU A 140 3.71 -24.03 12.17
CA GLU A 140 5.18 -24.00 12.07
C GLU A 140 5.66 -23.02 11.00
N ALA A 141 5.00 -22.95 9.83
CA ALA A 141 5.31 -22.00 8.78
C ALA A 141 5.05 -20.55 9.22
N LEU A 142 3.89 -20.27 9.86
CA LEU A 142 3.55 -18.95 10.36
C LEU A 142 4.51 -18.48 11.46
N THR A 143 4.90 -19.38 12.38
CA THR A 143 5.86 -19.04 13.45
C THR A 143 7.26 -18.81 12.89
N ALA A 144 7.70 -19.60 11.91
CA ALA A 144 8.98 -19.41 11.24
C ALA A 144 9.03 -18.08 10.47
N GLU A 145 7.95 -17.74 9.73
CA GLU A 145 7.83 -16.47 9.01
C GLU A 145 7.83 -15.27 9.97
N ALA A 146 7.03 -15.36 11.05
CA ALA A 146 6.98 -14.30 12.08
C ALA A 146 8.35 -14.12 12.76
N GLN A 147 9.05 -15.20 13.10
CA GLN A 147 10.40 -15.15 13.66
C GLN A 147 11.41 -14.59 12.65
N GLY A 148 11.29 -14.95 11.36
CA GLY A 148 12.10 -14.41 10.29
C GLY A 148 11.93 -12.89 10.15
N LEU A 149 10.69 -12.41 10.13
CA LEU A 149 10.38 -10.97 10.09
C LEU A 149 10.89 -10.23 11.33
N LEU A 150 10.68 -10.81 12.52
CA LEU A 150 11.17 -10.25 13.79
C LEU A 150 12.70 -10.19 13.84
N SER A 151 13.38 -11.26 13.46
CA SER A 151 14.85 -11.30 13.46
C SER A 151 15.49 -10.32 12.48
N GLN A 152 14.82 -9.99 11.39
CA GLN A 152 15.26 -8.97 10.43
C GLN A 152 14.89 -7.55 10.87
N ALA A 153 13.72 -7.34 11.45
CA ALA A 153 13.23 -6.03 11.87
C ALA A 153 13.85 -5.53 13.18
N LEU A 154 14.06 -6.43 14.16
CA LEU A 154 14.58 -6.07 15.50
C LEU A 154 15.96 -5.40 15.50
N PRO A 155 16.97 -5.89 14.75
CA PRO A 155 18.26 -5.20 14.67
C PRO A 155 18.13 -3.81 14.06
N SER A 156 17.30 -3.68 13.01
CA SER A 156 17.03 -2.39 12.33
C SER A 156 16.31 -1.41 13.25
N LEU A 157 15.32 -1.86 14.02
CA LEU A 157 14.58 -1.07 15.00
C LEU A 157 15.47 -0.65 16.17
N LYS A 158 16.28 -1.57 16.72
CA LYS A 158 17.25 -1.24 17.76
C LYS A 158 18.30 -0.23 17.26
N ALA A 159 18.79 -0.41 16.04
CA ALA A 159 19.73 0.53 15.41
C ALA A 159 19.07 1.90 15.18
N ALA A 160 17.83 1.96 14.75
CA ALA A 160 17.06 3.22 14.62
C ALA A 160 16.84 3.89 15.98
N GLY A 161 16.59 3.11 17.05
CA GLY A 161 16.43 3.61 18.42
C GLY A 161 17.74 4.08 19.08
N LEU A 162 18.90 3.57 18.64
CA LEU A 162 20.21 3.90 19.19
C LEU A 162 20.87 5.15 18.55
N GLY A 163 20.15 5.91 17.71
CA GLY A 163 20.60 7.22 17.22
C GLY A 163 21.22 7.20 15.82
N ALA A 164 22.09 8.16 15.51
CA ALA A 164 22.57 8.52 14.17
C ALA A 164 23.08 7.36 13.27
N LEU A 165 23.61 6.29 13.83
CA LEU A 165 24.13 5.14 13.07
C LEU A 165 23.00 4.29 12.46
N GLY A 166 21.87 4.13 13.15
CA GLY A 166 20.70 3.44 12.62
C GLY A 166 19.99 4.26 11.55
N LEU A 167 19.94 5.58 11.74
CA LEU A 167 19.48 6.51 10.71
C LEU A 167 20.33 6.43 9.44
N PHE A 168 21.65 6.27 9.57
CA PHE A 168 22.54 6.18 8.40
C PHE A 168 22.25 4.94 7.53
N GLY A 169 22.05 3.77 8.13
CA GLY A 169 21.68 2.55 7.41
C GLY A 169 20.30 2.66 6.73
N PHE A 170 19.31 3.24 7.43
CA PHE A 170 17.99 3.51 6.88
C PHE A 170 18.06 4.55 5.75
N VAL A 171 18.78 5.65 5.95
CA VAL A 171 18.99 6.71 4.95
C VAL A 171 19.68 6.15 3.71
N THR A 172 20.63 5.24 3.83
CA THR A 172 21.32 4.66 2.66
C THR A 172 20.36 3.86 1.77
N ASN A 173 19.45 3.09 2.37
CA ASN A 173 18.47 2.34 1.61
C ASN A 173 17.32 3.22 1.06
N VAL A 174 16.95 4.28 1.77
CA VAL A 174 15.85 5.20 1.39
C VAL A 174 16.37 6.39 0.59
N ALA A 175 17.68 6.73 0.66
CA ALA A 175 18.28 7.91 0.01
C ALA A 175 18.12 7.91 -1.53
N ILE A 176 17.95 6.77 -2.14
CA ILE A 176 17.72 6.65 -3.58
C ILE A 176 16.40 7.33 -4.01
N ILE A 177 15.33 7.22 -3.17
CA ILE A 177 14.04 7.87 -3.45
C ILE A 177 14.18 9.39 -3.48
N PRO A 178 14.76 10.05 -2.46
CA PRO A 178 15.06 11.47 -2.47
C PRO A 178 15.88 11.93 -3.69
N ILE A 179 16.91 11.17 -4.07
CA ILE A 179 17.74 11.51 -5.24
C ILE A 179 16.90 11.51 -6.51
N TYR A 180 16.15 10.44 -6.77
CA TYR A 180 15.25 10.37 -7.92
C TYR A 180 14.19 11.48 -7.89
N LEU A 181 13.59 11.73 -6.72
CA LEU A 181 12.61 12.78 -6.52
C LEU A 181 13.17 14.15 -6.90
N PHE A 182 14.38 14.48 -6.44
CA PHE A 182 15.04 15.74 -6.77
C PHE A 182 15.21 15.92 -8.29
N PHE A 183 15.76 14.93 -8.98
CA PHE A 183 15.96 15.00 -10.42
C PHE A 183 14.63 15.04 -11.20
N LEU A 184 13.61 14.30 -10.74
CA LEU A 184 12.28 14.31 -11.36
C LEU A 184 11.56 15.65 -11.18
N LEU A 185 11.72 16.32 -10.03
CA LEU A 185 11.18 17.66 -9.80
C LEU A 185 11.90 18.74 -10.60
N LEU A 186 13.21 18.58 -10.86
CA LEU A 186 13.96 19.47 -11.73
C LEU A 186 13.50 19.40 -13.19
N SER A 187 13.04 18.24 -13.65
CA SER A 187 12.57 18.03 -15.01
C SER A 187 11.27 18.81 -15.25
N ASN A 188 11.29 19.73 -16.25
CA ASN A 188 10.11 20.46 -16.69
C ASN A 188 9.20 19.64 -17.63
N ALA A 189 9.71 18.51 -18.17
CA ALA A 189 8.99 17.76 -19.17
C ALA A 189 7.79 17.05 -18.55
N GLU A 190 6.60 17.28 -19.07
CA GLU A 190 5.47 16.39 -18.79
C GLU A 190 5.80 15.02 -19.38
N PRO A 191 5.66 13.94 -18.60
CA PRO A 191 6.04 12.59 -19.05
C PRO A 191 5.37 12.17 -20.36
N THR A 192 4.21 12.75 -20.67
CA THR A 192 3.39 12.42 -21.85
C THR A 192 3.56 13.34 -23.02
N GLU A 193 4.13 14.55 -22.83
CA GLU A 193 4.18 15.58 -23.88
C GLU A 193 4.98 15.15 -25.11
N LYS A 194 6.06 14.44 -24.91
CA LYS A 194 6.93 13.94 -25.99
C LYS A 194 6.70 12.49 -26.37
N LEU A 195 5.82 11.77 -25.63
CA LEU A 195 5.62 10.34 -25.81
C LEU A 195 5.20 10.00 -27.25
N GLY A 196 4.29 10.76 -27.84
CA GLY A 196 3.83 10.55 -29.20
C GLY A 196 4.96 10.67 -30.24
N LYS A 197 5.97 11.51 -30.00
CA LYS A 197 7.13 11.68 -30.89
C LYS A 197 8.09 10.47 -30.86
N HIS A 198 8.09 9.72 -29.74
CA HIS A 198 8.93 8.52 -29.56
C HIS A 198 8.27 7.23 -30.07
N LEU A 199 7.03 7.33 -30.58
CA LEU A 199 6.26 6.20 -31.10
C LEU A 199 5.98 6.34 -32.61
N PRO A 200 6.99 6.62 -33.47
CA PRO A 200 6.79 6.85 -34.91
C PRO A 200 6.35 5.58 -35.66
N PHE A 201 6.59 4.41 -35.06
CA PHE A 201 6.27 3.09 -35.64
C PHE A 201 4.78 2.72 -35.49
N LEU A 202 3.99 3.47 -34.70
CA LEU A 202 2.57 3.26 -34.56
C LEU A 202 1.77 4.13 -35.53
N SER A 203 0.65 3.59 -36.05
CA SER A 203 -0.31 4.40 -36.80
C SER A 203 -0.84 5.56 -35.95
N SER A 204 -1.26 6.65 -36.56
CA SER A 204 -1.70 7.86 -35.84
C SER A 204 -2.78 7.56 -34.80
N GLY A 205 -3.80 6.78 -35.15
CA GLY A 205 -4.90 6.44 -34.26
C GLY A 205 -4.47 5.58 -33.05
N VAL A 206 -3.58 4.61 -33.28
CA VAL A 206 -3.05 3.76 -32.17
C VAL A 206 -2.10 4.57 -31.29
N ARG A 207 -1.31 5.48 -31.88
CA ARG A 207 -0.42 6.37 -31.13
C ARG A 207 -1.19 7.29 -30.18
N GLU A 208 -2.27 7.89 -30.67
CA GLU A 208 -3.17 8.73 -29.85
C GLU A 208 -3.77 7.93 -28.70
N ASP A 209 -4.24 6.70 -28.94
CA ASP A 209 -4.78 5.82 -27.91
C ASP A 209 -3.74 5.46 -26.86
N VAL A 210 -2.51 5.14 -27.26
CA VAL A 210 -1.42 4.85 -26.32
C VAL A 210 -1.07 6.09 -25.47
N VAL A 211 -0.94 7.26 -26.10
CA VAL A 211 -0.67 8.51 -25.36
C VAL A 211 -1.80 8.83 -24.40
N PHE A 212 -3.05 8.67 -24.82
CA PHE A 212 -4.23 8.84 -23.97
C PHE A 212 -4.19 7.87 -22.76
N LEU A 213 -3.97 6.58 -23.01
CA LEU A 213 -3.93 5.58 -21.94
C LEU A 213 -2.80 5.82 -20.94
N VAL A 214 -1.61 6.22 -21.41
CA VAL A 214 -0.49 6.56 -20.50
C VAL A 214 -0.81 7.80 -19.68
N ARG A 215 -1.39 8.83 -20.29
CA ARG A 215 -1.82 10.03 -19.58
C ARG A 215 -2.87 9.71 -18.51
N GLU A 216 -3.85 8.92 -18.86
CA GLU A 216 -4.93 8.51 -17.96
C GLU A 216 -4.40 7.66 -16.81
N PHE A 217 -3.49 6.72 -17.11
CA PHE A 217 -2.82 5.92 -16.09
C PHE A 217 -2.08 6.78 -15.07
N ILE A 218 -1.28 7.75 -15.54
CA ILE A 218 -0.57 8.69 -14.67
C ILE A 218 -1.57 9.48 -13.81
N ALA A 219 -2.66 9.98 -14.42
CA ALA A 219 -3.68 10.72 -13.69
C ALA A 219 -4.36 9.87 -12.60
N ILE A 220 -4.70 8.61 -12.90
CA ILE A 220 -5.27 7.65 -11.95
C ILE A 220 -4.29 7.41 -10.80
N VAL A 221 -3.03 7.09 -11.11
CA VAL A 221 -1.98 6.82 -10.10
C VAL A 221 -1.80 8.02 -9.17
N VAL A 222 -1.63 9.23 -9.73
CA VAL A 222 -1.43 10.46 -8.95
C VAL A 222 -2.63 10.77 -8.06
N SER A 223 -3.84 10.71 -8.64
CA SER A 223 -5.08 10.98 -7.90
C SER A 223 -5.27 10.00 -6.76
N PHE A 224 -5.04 8.71 -7.02
CA PHE A 224 -5.16 7.64 -6.02
C PHE A 224 -4.17 7.84 -4.89
N PHE A 225 -2.86 7.92 -5.18
CA PHE A 225 -1.84 8.03 -4.14
C PHE A 225 -1.95 9.32 -3.34
N ARG A 226 -2.23 10.45 -4.01
CA ARG A 226 -2.45 11.71 -3.31
C ARG A 226 -3.62 11.62 -2.34
N GLY A 227 -4.72 11.02 -2.77
CA GLY A 227 -5.88 10.81 -1.92
C GLY A 227 -5.57 9.86 -0.77
N GLN A 228 -4.98 8.72 -1.06
CA GLN A 228 -4.72 7.67 -0.08
C GLN A 228 -3.70 8.09 0.98
N LEU A 229 -2.64 8.80 0.59
CA LEU A 229 -1.67 9.35 1.54
C LEU A 229 -2.32 10.36 2.49
N LEU A 230 -3.17 11.24 1.98
CA LEU A 230 -3.86 12.23 2.80
C LEU A 230 -4.88 11.57 3.74
N ILE A 231 -5.67 10.62 3.23
CA ILE A 231 -6.62 9.84 4.04
C ILE A 231 -5.87 9.07 5.12
N GLY A 232 -4.82 8.33 4.76
CA GLY A 232 -4.03 7.56 5.71
C GLY A 232 -3.39 8.42 6.81
N LEU A 233 -2.89 9.60 6.46
CA LEU A 233 -2.34 10.54 7.45
C LEU A 233 -3.41 11.03 8.44
N ILE A 234 -4.56 11.45 7.93
CA ILE A 234 -5.66 11.94 8.78
C ILE A 234 -6.20 10.81 9.65
N MET A 235 -6.46 9.64 9.08
CA MET A 235 -6.92 8.47 9.83
C MET A 235 -5.92 8.02 10.89
N GLY A 236 -4.64 7.95 10.51
CA GLY A 236 -3.58 7.59 11.44
C GLY A 236 -3.52 8.54 12.64
N ALA A 237 -3.64 9.84 12.40
CA ALA A 237 -3.68 10.84 13.45
C ALA A 237 -4.94 10.69 14.33
N LEU A 238 -6.12 10.53 13.73
CA LEU A 238 -7.39 10.37 14.47
C LEU A 238 -7.39 9.09 15.31
N LEU A 239 -6.93 7.96 14.75
CA LEU A 239 -6.83 6.71 15.49
C LEU A 239 -5.78 6.79 16.61
N ALA A 240 -4.61 7.38 16.33
CA ALA A 240 -3.56 7.56 17.33
C ALA A 240 -4.03 8.39 18.53
N VAL A 241 -4.71 9.50 18.27
CA VAL A 241 -5.29 10.35 19.32
C VAL A 241 -6.43 9.61 20.03
N GLY A 242 -7.38 9.06 19.28
CA GLY A 242 -8.54 8.37 19.85
C GLY A 242 -8.14 7.18 20.73
N PHE A 243 -7.26 6.32 20.26
CA PHE A 243 -6.76 5.16 21.03
C PHE A 243 -5.97 5.57 22.26
N SER A 244 -5.19 6.66 22.17
CA SER A 244 -4.45 7.18 23.32
C SER A 244 -5.39 7.79 24.37
N VAL A 245 -6.43 8.51 23.95
CA VAL A 245 -7.43 9.13 24.83
C VAL A 245 -8.25 8.09 25.60
N VAL A 246 -8.63 6.98 24.94
CA VAL A 246 -9.38 5.90 25.61
C VAL A 246 -8.48 5.00 26.48
N GLY A 247 -7.16 5.24 26.49
CA GLY A 247 -6.23 4.49 27.33
C GLY A 247 -5.78 3.15 26.76
N LEU A 248 -5.85 2.98 25.43
CA LEU A 248 -5.27 1.80 24.79
C LEU A 248 -3.74 1.87 24.89
N ARG A 249 -3.12 0.86 25.48
CA ARG A 249 -1.67 0.72 25.52
C ARG A 249 -1.11 0.69 24.09
N PHE A 250 -0.07 1.44 23.83
CA PHE A 250 0.51 1.63 22.49
C PHE A 250 -0.45 2.27 21.46
N GLY A 251 -1.48 2.99 21.92
CA GLY A 251 -2.50 3.59 21.05
C GLY A 251 -1.93 4.53 19.99
N LEU A 252 -0.91 5.32 20.33
CA LEU A 252 -0.20 6.18 19.38
C LEU A 252 0.47 5.36 18.27
N PHE A 253 1.23 4.34 18.65
CA PHE A 253 1.93 3.46 17.70
C PHE A 253 0.94 2.71 16.80
N ILE A 254 -0.07 2.07 17.40
CA ILE A 254 -1.08 1.31 16.65
C ILE A 254 -1.82 2.25 15.69
N GLY A 255 -2.31 3.40 16.17
CA GLY A 255 -3.08 4.34 15.35
C GLY A 255 -2.28 4.85 14.15
N LEU A 256 -1.03 5.28 14.33
CA LEU A 256 -0.16 5.72 13.23
C LEU A 256 0.15 4.59 12.26
N THR A 257 0.43 3.39 12.77
CA THR A 257 0.68 2.21 11.93
C THR A 257 -0.53 1.89 11.06
N LEU A 258 -1.74 1.97 11.61
CA LEU A 258 -2.98 1.75 10.86
C LEU A 258 -3.18 2.79 9.76
N GLY A 259 -2.84 4.05 10.02
CA GLY A 259 -2.85 5.10 8.99
C GLY A 259 -1.91 4.77 7.83
N ILE A 260 -0.72 4.26 8.11
CA ILE A 260 0.25 3.83 7.09
C ILE A 260 -0.27 2.59 6.34
N LEU A 261 -0.78 1.60 7.06
CA LEU A 261 -1.33 0.38 6.47
C LEU A 261 -2.56 0.66 5.60
N ASN A 262 -3.27 1.74 5.86
CA ASN A 262 -4.42 2.17 5.07
C ASN A 262 -4.06 2.61 3.64
N ILE A 263 -2.76 2.72 3.29
CA ILE A 263 -2.32 2.84 1.88
C ILE A 263 -2.87 1.68 1.05
N VAL A 264 -2.99 0.50 1.64
CA VAL A 264 -3.72 -0.64 1.07
C VAL A 264 -5.11 -0.68 1.69
N PRO A 265 -6.19 -0.42 0.95
CA PRO A 265 -7.55 -0.45 1.49
C PRO A 265 -7.87 -1.75 2.21
N TYR A 266 -8.62 -1.67 3.27
CA TYR A 266 -9.03 -2.77 4.17
C TYR A 266 -7.89 -3.43 4.97
N LEU A 267 -6.63 -3.32 4.57
CA LEU A 267 -5.51 -3.95 5.28
C LEU A 267 -5.35 -3.35 6.69
N GLY A 268 -5.42 -2.03 6.79
CA GLY A 268 -5.41 -1.32 8.08
C GLY A 268 -6.53 -1.77 9.00
N THR A 269 -7.76 -1.90 8.47
CA THR A 269 -8.93 -2.36 9.23
C THR A 269 -8.73 -3.77 9.79
N ILE A 270 -8.34 -4.72 8.93
CA ILE A 270 -8.19 -6.14 9.32
C ILE A 270 -7.09 -6.28 10.37
N ILE A 271 -5.89 -5.78 10.09
CA ILE A 271 -4.74 -5.88 11.01
C ILE A 271 -5.03 -5.08 12.28
N GLY A 272 -5.62 -3.89 12.13
CA GLY A 272 -5.90 -3.00 13.24
C GLY A 272 -6.82 -3.60 14.29
N LEU A 273 -7.96 -4.08 13.87
CA LEU A 273 -8.91 -4.71 14.79
C LEU A 273 -8.35 -6.01 15.38
N SER A 274 -7.63 -6.80 14.58
CA SER A 274 -7.01 -8.05 15.05
C SER A 274 -5.95 -7.81 16.14
N VAL A 275 -5.33 -6.64 16.19
CA VAL A 275 -4.33 -6.29 17.21
C VAL A 275 -4.95 -5.46 18.33
N ALA A 276 -5.73 -4.43 18.01
CA ALA A 276 -6.24 -3.48 18.98
C ALA A 276 -7.28 -4.09 19.93
N LEU A 277 -8.17 -4.97 19.45
CA LEU A 277 -9.23 -5.55 20.28
C LEU A 277 -8.69 -6.56 21.32
N PRO A 278 -7.84 -7.54 20.97
CA PRO A 278 -7.22 -8.41 21.96
C PRO A 278 -6.37 -7.61 22.97
N LEU A 279 -5.62 -6.61 22.51
CA LEU A 279 -4.83 -5.77 23.40
C LEU A 279 -5.72 -4.99 24.38
N ALA A 280 -6.82 -4.40 23.92
CA ALA A 280 -7.78 -3.68 24.75
C ALA A 280 -8.41 -4.58 25.82
N PHE A 281 -8.61 -5.86 25.50
CA PHE A 281 -9.18 -6.82 26.43
C PHE A 281 -8.15 -7.31 27.47
N LEU A 282 -6.94 -7.63 27.03
CA LEU A 282 -5.93 -8.36 27.83
C LEU A 282 -4.96 -7.44 28.59
N GLN A 283 -4.91 -6.12 28.26
CA GLN A 283 -4.04 -5.20 29.02
C GLN A 283 -4.50 -5.09 30.48
N PRO A 284 -3.60 -4.75 31.45
CA PRO A 284 -3.92 -4.73 32.90
C PRO A 284 -5.12 -3.86 33.28
N SER A 285 -5.34 -2.74 32.58
CA SER A 285 -6.51 -1.85 32.75
C SER A 285 -7.61 -2.14 31.71
N GLY A 286 -7.57 -3.30 31.06
CA GLY A 286 -8.42 -3.67 29.95
C GLY A 286 -9.76 -4.28 30.37
N GLY A 287 -10.40 -4.93 29.40
CA GLY A 287 -11.67 -5.61 29.56
C GLY A 287 -12.70 -5.16 28.54
N TRP A 288 -13.93 -5.64 28.67
CA TRP A 288 -15.01 -5.38 27.71
C TRP A 288 -15.35 -3.90 27.54
N ALA A 289 -15.22 -3.10 28.61
CA ALA A 289 -15.45 -1.65 28.54
C ALA A 289 -14.44 -0.98 27.59
N LEU A 290 -13.16 -1.30 27.72
CA LEU A 290 -12.12 -0.74 26.85
C LEU A 290 -12.24 -1.25 25.40
N VAL A 291 -12.60 -2.52 25.21
CA VAL A 291 -12.92 -3.07 23.86
C VAL A 291 -14.03 -2.26 23.22
N GLY A 292 -15.11 -1.95 23.95
CA GLY A 292 -16.20 -1.11 23.46
C GLY A 292 -15.75 0.30 23.08
N LEU A 293 -14.90 0.93 23.88
CA LEU A 293 -14.35 2.28 23.61
C LEU A 293 -13.43 2.27 22.39
N VAL A 294 -12.53 1.30 22.26
CA VAL A 294 -11.63 1.15 21.11
C VAL A 294 -12.44 0.92 19.83
N LEU A 295 -13.46 0.07 19.90
CA LEU A 295 -14.36 -0.19 18.77
C LEU A 295 -15.16 1.07 18.40
N ALA A 296 -15.64 1.84 19.38
CA ALA A 296 -16.33 3.10 19.14
C ALA A 296 -15.44 4.13 18.43
N VAL A 297 -14.21 4.32 18.92
CA VAL A 297 -13.22 5.19 18.24
C VAL A 297 -12.99 4.73 16.81
N PHE A 298 -12.75 3.43 16.63
CA PHE A 298 -12.53 2.87 15.29
C PHE A 298 -13.73 3.12 14.36
N CYS A 299 -14.95 2.82 14.82
CA CYS A 299 -16.18 3.05 14.04
C CYS A 299 -16.36 4.53 13.69
N VAL A 300 -16.13 5.46 14.62
CA VAL A 300 -16.22 6.90 14.35
C VAL A 300 -15.24 7.31 13.27
N VAL A 301 -13.98 6.86 13.37
CA VAL A 301 -12.95 7.18 12.36
C VAL A 301 -13.31 6.56 11.00
N GLN A 302 -13.84 5.33 10.97
CA GLN A 302 -14.30 4.69 9.73
C GLN A 302 -15.50 5.43 9.10
N LEU A 303 -16.41 5.94 9.90
CA LEU A 303 -17.51 6.78 9.39
C LEU A 303 -16.98 8.09 8.82
N ILE A 304 -16.02 8.74 9.49
CA ILE A 304 -15.35 9.95 8.97
C ILE A 304 -14.65 9.63 7.63
N GLU A 305 -13.94 8.50 7.55
CA GLU A 305 -13.30 8.07 6.30
C GLU A 305 -14.33 7.91 5.17
N GLY A 306 -15.33 7.06 5.39
CA GLY A 306 -16.27 6.66 4.35
C GLY A 306 -17.20 7.79 3.89
N TRP A 307 -17.64 8.65 4.80
CA TRP A 307 -18.64 9.69 4.50
C TRP A 307 -18.05 11.07 4.24
N ILE A 308 -16.84 11.33 4.73
CA ILE A 308 -16.24 12.66 4.61
C ILE A 308 -14.94 12.62 3.82
N LEU A 309 -13.95 11.82 4.24
CA LEU A 309 -12.61 11.87 3.65
C LEU A 309 -12.60 11.31 2.24
N THR A 310 -13.11 10.10 2.04
CA THR A 310 -13.11 9.44 0.75
C THR A 310 -13.88 10.24 -0.30
N PRO A 311 -15.14 10.69 -0.10
CA PRO A 311 -15.85 11.51 -1.07
C PRO A 311 -15.20 12.86 -1.36
N LYS A 312 -14.67 13.54 -0.33
CA LYS A 312 -14.05 14.86 -0.51
C LYS A 312 -12.67 14.80 -1.15
N ILE A 313 -11.88 13.76 -0.86
CA ILE A 313 -10.49 13.66 -1.29
C ILE A 313 -10.37 12.88 -2.59
N MET A 314 -11.00 11.72 -2.71
CA MET A 314 -10.91 10.86 -3.89
C MET A 314 -12.05 11.10 -4.90
N GLY A 315 -13.25 11.46 -4.43
CA GLY A 315 -14.44 11.56 -5.27
C GLY A 315 -14.79 10.23 -5.94
N ASP A 316 -15.61 10.29 -7.01
CA ASP A 316 -16.06 9.09 -7.75
C ASP A 316 -15.03 8.56 -8.78
N ARG A 317 -13.77 8.98 -8.68
CA ARG A 317 -12.78 8.76 -9.74
C ARG A 317 -12.35 7.31 -9.94
N THR A 318 -12.47 6.46 -8.95
CA THR A 318 -12.09 5.04 -9.11
C THR A 318 -13.17 4.23 -9.83
N GLY A 319 -14.43 4.54 -9.63
CA GLY A 319 -15.58 3.87 -10.27
C GLY A 319 -15.59 2.34 -10.13
N LEU A 320 -14.82 1.80 -9.16
CA LEU A 320 -14.68 0.38 -8.93
C LEU A 320 -15.61 -0.06 -7.79
N HIS A 321 -16.29 -1.17 -7.99
CA HIS A 321 -17.09 -1.79 -6.93
C HIS A 321 -16.17 -2.31 -5.80
N PRO A 322 -16.56 -2.24 -4.51
CA PRO A 322 -15.74 -2.71 -3.39
C PRO A 322 -15.21 -4.14 -3.54
N VAL A 323 -16.04 -5.04 -4.04
CA VAL A 323 -15.63 -6.44 -4.32
C VAL A 323 -14.50 -6.49 -5.35
N THR A 324 -14.56 -5.64 -6.39
CA THR A 324 -13.49 -5.55 -7.40
C THR A 324 -12.18 -5.09 -6.78
N ILE A 325 -12.23 -4.17 -5.82
CA ILE A 325 -11.04 -3.68 -5.10
C ILE A 325 -10.40 -4.84 -4.31
N ILE A 326 -11.21 -5.61 -3.57
CA ILE A 326 -10.71 -6.76 -2.79
C ILE A 326 -10.05 -7.78 -3.72
N VAL A 327 -10.76 -8.19 -4.78
CA VAL A 327 -10.22 -9.15 -5.76
C VAL A 327 -8.94 -8.61 -6.41
N ALA A 328 -8.90 -7.32 -6.75
CA ALA A 328 -7.72 -6.68 -7.32
C ALA A 328 -6.52 -6.73 -6.37
N ILE A 329 -6.71 -6.46 -5.08
CA ILE A 329 -5.64 -6.49 -4.06
C ILE A 329 -5.01 -7.90 -4.01
N PHE A 330 -5.83 -8.95 -3.95
CA PHE A 330 -5.32 -10.33 -3.96
C PHE A 330 -4.67 -10.70 -5.29
N PHE A 331 -5.31 -10.36 -6.41
CA PHE A 331 -4.80 -10.65 -7.74
C PHE A 331 -3.43 -9.99 -7.99
N TRP A 332 -3.35 -8.68 -7.83
CA TRP A 332 -2.11 -7.94 -8.08
C TRP A 332 -1.06 -8.18 -7.00
N GLY A 333 -1.47 -8.41 -5.75
CA GLY A 333 -0.59 -8.83 -4.67
C GLY A 333 0.12 -10.14 -4.98
N THR A 334 -0.59 -11.11 -5.54
CA THR A 334 -0.01 -12.38 -5.99
C THR A 334 0.82 -12.20 -7.25
N ALA A 335 0.32 -11.45 -8.24
CA ALA A 335 0.99 -11.25 -9.53
C ALA A 335 2.35 -10.56 -9.39
N PHE A 336 2.48 -9.60 -8.48
CA PHE A 336 3.74 -8.89 -8.19
C PHE A 336 4.45 -9.38 -6.92
N SER A 337 4.02 -10.51 -6.38
CA SER A 337 4.64 -11.19 -5.24
C SER A 337 4.86 -10.28 -4.02
N GLY A 338 3.81 -9.58 -3.57
CA GLY A 338 3.88 -8.84 -2.32
C GLY A 338 3.10 -7.53 -2.25
N VAL A 339 3.46 -6.74 -1.24
CA VAL A 339 2.79 -5.48 -0.86
C VAL A 339 2.73 -4.47 -2.00
N LEU A 340 3.73 -4.44 -2.88
CA LEU A 340 3.78 -3.53 -4.02
C LEU A 340 2.60 -3.76 -4.99
N GLY A 341 2.28 -5.02 -5.26
CA GLY A 341 1.11 -5.37 -6.07
C GLY A 341 -0.20 -4.94 -5.41
N MET A 342 -0.31 -5.11 -4.08
CA MET A 342 -1.49 -4.67 -3.33
C MET A 342 -1.66 -3.14 -3.38
N ILE A 343 -0.58 -2.39 -3.24
CA ILE A 343 -0.60 -0.92 -3.31
C ILE A 343 -1.02 -0.42 -4.70
N LEU A 344 -0.52 -1.06 -5.76
CA LEU A 344 -0.84 -0.69 -7.15
C LEU A 344 -2.16 -1.30 -7.65
N ALA A 345 -2.82 -2.14 -6.86
CA ALA A 345 -3.99 -2.90 -7.28
C ALA A 345 -5.12 -2.03 -7.84
N ILE A 346 -5.48 -0.95 -7.15
CA ILE A 346 -6.55 -0.05 -7.59
C ILE A 346 -6.15 0.72 -8.85
N PRO A 347 -4.99 1.40 -8.91
CA PRO A 347 -4.55 2.08 -10.13
C PRO A 347 -4.46 1.16 -11.35
N LEU A 348 -3.90 -0.02 -11.20
CA LEU A 348 -3.79 -0.98 -12.30
C LEU A 348 -5.17 -1.45 -12.77
N THR A 349 -6.05 -1.82 -11.84
CA THR A 349 -7.39 -2.27 -12.19
C THR A 349 -8.21 -1.16 -12.86
N ALA A 350 -8.15 0.07 -12.35
CA ALA A 350 -8.80 1.23 -12.95
C ALA A 350 -8.25 1.53 -14.35
N PHE A 351 -6.94 1.37 -14.56
CA PHE A 351 -6.31 1.48 -15.87
C PHE A 351 -6.87 0.43 -16.85
N PHE A 352 -6.93 -0.84 -16.45
CA PHE A 352 -7.47 -1.90 -17.32
C PHE A 352 -8.94 -1.68 -17.64
N VAL A 353 -9.74 -1.21 -16.69
CA VAL A 353 -11.14 -0.84 -16.95
C VAL A 353 -11.23 0.32 -17.96
N THR A 354 -10.36 1.32 -17.85
CA THR A 354 -10.31 2.45 -18.78
C THR A 354 -9.87 2.01 -20.17
N ALA A 355 -8.82 1.17 -20.25
CA ALA A 355 -8.36 0.60 -21.52
C ALA A 355 -9.46 -0.25 -22.18
N TRP A 356 -10.19 -1.07 -21.42
CA TRP A 356 -11.32 -1.83 -21.92
C TRP A 356 -12.46 -0.94 -22.42
N ARG A 357 -12.79 0.13 -21.69
CA ARG A 357 -13.83 1.10 -22.15
C ARG A 357 -13.44 1.77 -23.46
N LEU A 358 -12.17 2.16 -23.59
CA LEU A 358 -11.63 2.71 -24.84
C LEU A 358 -11.73 1.71 -25.99
N ALA A 359 -11.24 0.48 -25.77
CA ALA A 359 -11.28 -0.58 -26.76
C ALA A 359 -12.72 -0.90 -27.20
N ARG A 360 -13.63 -1.06 -26.24
CA ARG A 360 -15.05 -1.31 -26.51
C ARG A 360 -15.68 -0.19 -27.34
N ARG A 361 -15.42 1.06 -27.00
CA ARG A 361 -16.00 2.23 -27.69
C ARG A 361 -15.48 2.40 -29.11
N LYS A 362 -14.18 2.08 -29.35
CA LYS A 362 -13.54 2.35 -30.63
C LYS A 362 -13.52 1.16 -31.58
N TYR A 363 -13.39 -0.06 -31.05
CA TYR A 363 -13.17 -1.26 -31.85
C TYR A 363 -14.32 -2.28 -31.81
N PHE A 364 -15.24 -2.17 -30.83
CA PHE A 364 -16.37 -3.06 -30.67
C PHE A 364 -17.71 -2.32 -30.80
N THR A 365 -17.79 -1.31 -31.67
CA THR A 365 -19.08 -0.66 -31.99
C THR A 365 -19.98 -1.73 -32.58
N PRO A 366 -21.25 -1.90 -32.10
CA PRO A 366 -22.16 -2.80 -32.78
C PRO A 366 -22.31 -2.32 -34.23
N VAL A 367 -22.12 -3.23 -35.17
CA VAL A 367 -22.56 -3.04 -36.55
C VAL A 367 -24.08 -2.88 -36.45
N ALA A 368 -24.59 -1.65 -36.63
CA ALA A 368 -26.02 -1.33 -36.69
C ALA A 368 -26.63 -1.98 -37.92
#